data_162e6bbb5d9f30145d6daeaae338b770
#
_entry.id   162e6bbb5d9f30145d6daeaae338b770
#
_cell.length_a   1.000
_cell.length_b   1.000
_cell.length_c   1.000
_cell.angle_alpha   90.00
_cell.angle_beta   90.00
_cell.angle_gamma   90.00
#
_symmetry.space_group_name_H-M   'P 1'
#
loop_
_entity.id
_entity.type
_entity.pdbx_description
1 polymer ?
#
loop_
_entity_poly.entity_id
_entity_poly.type
_entity_poly.pdbx_seq_one_letter_code
_entity_poly.pdbx_strand_id
1 'polypeptide(L)'
;PMFRDTSVRDFEWFENIWKNNLYERNGPYIGKLFSLSAKLPSFQEKFPDSKVLYMVRDPINVIPSGLSLVTGVLDKRFGFWNLDKNVQSRYIKRLYNALVTLLIRFHHDWVNDNIDKSKVLIIRYDKMMSNFEIIMNDIFSFLDHNPSKKLINDIQKTAEKQKIYKSKHKYDLKKFGLSEKK
;
A
#
# COMPACT_ATOMS: atom_id res chain seq x y z
N PRO A 1 -6.14 10.70 20.65
CA PRO A 1 -6.06 11.01 19.22
C PRO A 1 -6.20 9.78 18.31
N MET A 2 -6.13 8.56 18.88
CA MET A 2 -6.25 7.31 18.11
C MET A 2 -7.65 7.09 17.50
N PHE A 3 -8.65 7.82 17.99
CA PHE A 3 -10.07 7.68 17.61
C PHE A 3 -10.62 8.90 16.87
N ARG A 4 -9.78 9.91 16.56
CA ARG A 4 -10.26 11.06 15.80
C ARG A 4 -10.39 10.69 14.34
N ASP A 5 -11.59 10.68 13.82
CA ASP A 5 -11.80 10.58 12.38
C ASP A 5 -11.44 11.91 11.71
N THR A 6 -10.46 11.85 10.81
CA THR A 6 -9.99 12.98 10.02
C THR A 6 -10.31 12.80 8.54
N SER A 7 -11.16 11.82 8.18
CA SER A 7 -11.42 11.44 6.79
C SER A 7 -11.91 12.60 5.95
N VAL A 8 -12.87 13.39 6.47
CA VAL A 8 -13.43 14.53 5.73
C VAL A 8 -12.31 15.51 5.35
N ARG A 9 -11.56 16.00 6.33
CA ARG A 9 -10.45 16.94 6.11
C ARG A 9 -9.38 16.37 5.18
N ASP A 10 -8.97 15.13 5.42
CA ASP A 10 -7.87 14.51 4.70
C ASP A 10 -8.26 14.23 3.24
N PHE A 11 -9.53 13.88 2.98
CA PHE A 11 -10.03 13.67 1.63
C PHE A 11 -10.32 14.99 0.90
N GLU A 12 -10.76 16.04 1.55
CA GLU A 12 -10.86 17.38 0.97
C GLU A 12 -9.48 17.90 0.52
N TRP A 13 -8.48 17.74 1.39
CA TRP A 13 -7.10 18.12 1.07
C TRP A 13 -6.55 17.30 -0.11
N PHE A 14 -6.80 15.98 -0.12
CA PHE A 14 -6.41 15.10 -1.21
C PHE A 14 -7.09 15.47 -2.52
N GLU A 15 -8.38 15.80 -2.49
CA GLU A 15 -9.13 16.25 -3.66
C GLU A 15 -8.56 17.55 -4.24
N ASN A 16 -8.20 18.50 -3.40
CA ASN A 16 -7.58 19.75 -3.82
C ASN A 16 -6.22 19.53 -4.48
N ILE A 17 -5.37 18.64 -3.91
CA ILE A 17 -4.09 18.27 -4.54
C ILE A 17 -4.33 17.63 -5.90
N TRP A 18 -5.26 16.72 -5.98
CA TRP A 18 -5.61 16.04 -7.22
C TRP A 18 -6.09 17.06 -8.28
N LYS A 19 -7.06 17.92 -7.96
CA LYS A 19 -7.55 18.95 -8.87
C LYS A 19 -6.41 19.87 -9.35
N ASN A 20 -5.53 20.27 -8.48
CA ASN A 20 -4.37 21.10 -8.84
C ASN A 20 -3.41 20.39 -9.79
N ASN A 21 -3.17 19.08 -9.60
CA ASN A 21 -2.30 18.30 -10.47
C ASN A 21 -2.92 17.99 -11.85
N LEU A 22 -4.25 17.99 -11.94
CA LEU A 22 -4.99 17.77 -13.18
C LEU A 22 -5.42 19.08 -13.85
N TYR A 23 -5.03 20.24 -13.30
CA TYR A 23 -5.34 21.53 -13.87
C TYR A 23 -4.94 21.56 -15.35
N GLU A 24 -5.90 21.86 -16.22
CA GLU A 24 -5.75 21.83 -17.69
C GLU A 24 -5.44 20.45 -18.30
N ARG A 25 -5.52 19.36 -17.54
CA ARG A 25 -5.32 18.00 -18.04
C ARG A 25 -6.59 17.18 -17.89
N ASN A 26 -7.03 16.61 -19.00
CA ASN A 26 -8.13 15.65 -19.00
C ASN A 26 -7.57 14.23 -18.87
N GLY A 27 -8.06 13.46 -17.91
CA GLY A 27 -7.67 12.06 -17.76
C GLY A 27 -7.86 11.53 -16.32
N PRO A 28 -7.73 10.23 -16.14
CA PRO A 28 -7.83 9.62 -14.82
C PRO A 28 -6.61 9.98 -13.98
N TYR A 29 -6.83 10.15 -12.68
CA TYR A 29 -5.76 10.27 -11.69
C TYR A 29 -5.40 8.90 -11.13
N ILE A 30 -4.10 8.59 -11.09
CA ILE A 30 -3.59 7.38 -10.45
C ILE A 30 -2.77 7.80 -9.25
N GLY A 31 -3.22 7.43 -8.06
CA GLY A 31 -2.55 7.73 -6.80
C GLY A 31 -2.06 6.48 -6.07
N LYS A 32 -0.89 6.57 -5.43
CA LYS A 32 -0.41 5.54 -4.50
C LYS A 32 -0.66 6.00 -3.07
N LEU A 33 -1.66 5.39 -2.42
CA LEU A 33 -2.13 5.77 -1.09
C LEU A 33 -1.90 4.63 -0.09
N PHE A 34 -0.78 4.68 0.63
CA PHE A 34 -0.36 3.62 1.55
C PHE A 34 -1.34 3.36 2.70
N SER A 35 -1.91 4.42 3.29
CA SER A 35 -2.79 4.33 4.46
C SER A 35 -4.28 4.27 4.13
N LEU A 36 -4.64 4.22 2.84
CA LEU A 36 -6.04 4.24 2.40
C LEU A 36 -6.84 3.06 2.96
N SER A 37 -6.20 1.90 3.11
CA SER A 37 -6.84 0.69 3.66
C SER A 37 -7.46 0.87 5.04
N ALA A 38 -7.00 1.85 5.82
CA ALA A 38 -7.59 2.17 7.12
C ALA A 38 -8.89 2.99 7.04
N LYS A 39 -9.20 3.56 5.88
CA LYS A 39 -10.31 4.50 5.67
C LYS A 39 -11.02 4.26 4.33
N LEU A 40 -10.95 3.03 3.83
CA LEU A 40 -11.49 2.69 2.52
C LEU A 40 -13.00 2.91 2.41
N PRO A 41 -13.85 2.60 3.42
CA PRO A 41 -15.27 2.94 3.37
C PRO A 41 -15.53 4.42 3.12
N SER A 42 -14.96 5.29 3.95
CA SER A 42 -15.11 6.75 3.79
C SER A 42 -14.50 7.29 2.47
N PHE A 43 -13.47 6.62 1.96
CA PHE A 43 -12.90 6.96 0.65
C PHE A 43 -13.85 6.63 -0.48
N GLN A 44 -14.47 5.45 -0.48
CA GLN A 44 -15.44 5.06 -1.50
C GLN A 44 -16.71 5.90 -1.43
N GLU A 45 -17.13 6.31 -0.23
CA GLU A 45 -18.24 7.25 -0.04
C GLU A 45 -17.94 8.61 -0.70
N LYS A 46 -16.75 9.16 -0.48
CA LYS A 46 -16.32 10.45 -1.05
C LYS A 46 -16.02 10.39 -2.54
N PHE A 47 -15.48 9.26 -3.03
CA PHE A 47 -15.08 9.05 -4.42
C PHE A 47 -15.73 7.78 -4.99
N PRO A 48 -17.06 7.79 -5.22
CA PRO A 48 -17.81 6.60 -5.57
C PRO A 48 -17.41 5.96 -6.90
N ASP A 49 -16.80 6.71 -7.80
CA ASP A 49 -16.34 6.21 -9.11
C ASP A 49 -14.90 5.69 -9.09
N SER A 50 -14.23 5.78 -7.94
CA SER A 50 -12.85 5.34 -7.83
C SER A 50 -12.74 3.82 -7.87
N LYS A 51 -11.74 3.31 -8.60
CA LYS A 51 -11.35 1.88 -8.59
C LYS A 51 -10.07 1.73 -7.77
N VAL A 52 -10.02 0.73 -6.90
CA VAL A 52 -8.91 0.50 -5.96
C VAL A 52 -8.20 -0.80 -6.32
N LEU A 53 -6.90 -0.71 -6.55
CA LEU A 53 -6.02 -1.87 -6.66
C LEU A 53 -5.39 -2.12 -5.28
N TYR A 54 -5.84 -3.15 -4.57
CA TYR A 54 -5.33 -3.48 -3.24
C TYR A 54 -4.30 -4.59 -3.30
N MET A 55 -3.03 -4.22 -3.09
CA MET A 55 -1.94 -5.18 -3.16
C MET A 55 -1.74 -5.90 -1.83
N VAL A 56 -1.90 -7.22 -1.83
CA VAL A 56 -1.73 -8.10 -0.67
C VAL A 56 -0.39 -8.82 -0.75
N ARG A 57 0.33 -8.80 0.35
CA ARG A 57 1.56 -9.56 0.53
C ARG A 57 1.58 -10.16 1.94
N ASP A 58 2.28 -11.28 2.12
CA ASP A 58 2.42 -11.94 3.42
C ASP A 58 2.90 -10.95 4.49
N PRO A 59 2.18 -10.83 5.62
CA PRO A 59 2.53 -9.92 6.72
C PRO A 59 3.95 -10.12 7.26
N ILE A 60 4.47 -11.35 7.22
CA ILE A 60 5.86 -11.65 7.63
C ILE A 60 6.90 -10.88 6.80
N ASN A 61 6.54 -10.48 5.59
CA ASN A 61 7.38 -9.66 4.72
C ASN A 61 7.04 -8.17 4.79
N VAL A 62 5.74 -7.84 4.94
CA VAL A 62 5.25 -6.45 4.91
C VAL A 62 5.64 -5.71 6.18
N ILE A 63 5.43 -6.33 7.34
CA ILE A 63 5.66 -5.68 8.64
C ILE A 63 7.13 -5.32 8.84
N PRO A 64 8.10 -6.26 8.70
CA PRO A 64 9.51 -5.91 8.83
C PRO A 64 9.98 -4.89 7.79
N SER A 65 9.43 -4.95 6.57
CA SER A 65 9.72 -3.97 5.53
C SER A 65 9.27 -2.57 5.92
N GLY A 66 8.04 -2.43 6.43
CA GLY A 66 7.51 -1.15 6.90
C GLY A 66 8.30 -0.59 8.10
N LEU A 67 8.63 -1.44 9.07
CA LEU A 67 9.48 -1.07 10.20
C LEU A 67 10.86 -0.57 9.73
N SER A 68 11.51 -1.32 8.83
CA SER A 68 12.83 -0.98 8.29
C SER A 68 12.79 0.34 7.51
N LEU A 69 11.78 0.54 6.68
CA LEU A 69 11.62 1.76 5.89
C LEU A 69 11.50 3.00 6.79
N VAL A 70 10.58 2.96 7.74
CA VAL A 70 10.30 4.14 8.60
C VAL A 70 11.45 4.41 9.55
N THR A 71 12.00 3.37 10.21
CA THR A 71 13.16 3.55 11.11
C THR A 71 14.40 3.98 10.36
N GLY A 72 14.60 3.53 9.12
CA GLY A 72 15.71 3.97 8.26
C GLY A 72 15.63 5.45 7.90
N VAL A 73 14.44 5.97 7.59
CA VAL A 73 14.23 7.40 7.35
C VAL A 73 14.48 8.21 8.62
N LEU A 74 13.99 7.74 9.76
CA LEU A 74 14.17 8.41 11.05
C LEU A 74 15.63 8.39 11.48
N ASP A 75 16.34 7.29 11.25
CA ASP A 75 17.75 7.19 11.57
C ASP A 75 18.58 8.17 10.74
N LYS A 76 18.34 8.20 9.43
CA LYS A 76 19.05 9.13 8.53
C LYS A 76 18.83 10.60 8.90
N ARG A 77 17.65 10.96 9.39
CA ARG A 77 17.31 12.36 9.69
C ARG A 77 17.58 12.77 11.14
N PHE A 78 17.42 11.85 12.08
CA PHE A 78 17.37 12.14 13.52
C PHE A 78 18.24 11.21 14.36
N GLY A 79 19.01 10.28 13.76
CA GLY A 79 19.84 9.34 14.50
C GLY A 79 19.01 8.41 15.39
N PHE A 80 17.92 7.84 14.87
CA PHE A 80 16.95 7.03 15.63
C PHE A 80 17.62 5.94 16.49
N TRP A 81 18.64 5.28 15.98
CA TRP A 81 19.33 4.20 16.70
C TRP A 81 20.28 4.70 17.80
N ASN A 82 20.52 6.01 17.89
CA ASN A 82 21.28 6.63 18.98
C ASN A 82 20.39 7.10 20.14
N LEU A 83 19.06 7.02 20.00
CA LEU A 83 18.11 7.37 21.05
C LEU A 83 18.13 6.33 22.19
N ASP A 84 17.57 6.70 23.33
CA ASP A 84 17.34 5.78 24.46
C ASP A 84 16.54 4.54 24.02
N LYS A 85 16.90 3.37 24.55
CA LYS A 85 16.30 2.09 24.16
C LYS A 85 14.80 2.01 24.46
N ASN A 86 14.32 2.66 25.51
CA ASN A 86 12.89 2.71 25.83
C ASN A 86 12.12 3.54 24.78
N VAL A 87 12.73 4.63 24.30
CA VAL A 87 12.16 5.45 23.22
C VAL A 87 12.09 4.64 21.92
N GLN A 88 13.18 3.98 21.55
CA GLN A 88 13.22 3.10 20.36
C GLN A 88 12.14 2.02 20.43
N SER A 89 12.07 1.28 21.54
CA SER A 89 11.13 0.17 21.74
C SER A 89 9.68 0.65 21.70
N ARG A 90 9.37 1.77 22.37
CA ARG A 90 8.04 2.36 22.35
C ARG A 90 7.62 2.78 20.95
N TYR A 91 8.53 3.36 20.17
CA TYR A 91 8.26 3.78 18.81
C TYR A 91 8.04 2.58 17.89
N ILE A 92 8.92 1.58 17.95
CA ILE A 92 8.81 0.34 17.16
C ILE A 92 7.48 -0.35 17.45
N LYS A 93 7.11 -0.50 18.73
CA LYS A 93 5.83 -1.12 19.12
C LYS A 93 4.63 -0.35 18.55
N ARG A 94 4.65 0.97 18.60
CA ARG A 94 3.57 1.81 18.03
C ARG A 94 3.47 1.65 16.52
N LEU A 95 4.61 1.65 15.83
CA LEU A 95 4.67 1.49 14.39
C LEU A 95 4.20 0.08 13.97
N TYR A 96 4.66 -0.96 14.68
CA TYR A 96 4.19 -2.33 14.50
C TYR A 96 2.65 -2.42 14.62
N ASN A 97 2.10 -1.91 15.70
CA ASN A 97 0.66 -1.91 15.91
C ASN A 97 -0.09 -1.14 14.82
N ALA A 98 0.46 -0.03 14.33
CA ALA A 98 -0.14 0.71 13.22
C ALA A 98 -0.17 -0.11 11.93
N LEU A 99 0.93 -0.78 11.59
CA LEU A 99 1.00 -1.65 10.39
C LEU A 99 0.03 -2.83 10.48
N VAL A 100 -0.05 -3.48 11.65
CA VAL A 100 -1.02 -4.57 11.90
C VAL A 100 -2.46 -4.05 11.79
N THR A 101 -2.74 -2.88 12.37
CA THR A 101 -4.07 -2.27 12.32
C THR A 101 -4.53 -1.99 10.88
N LEU A 102 -3.63 -1.55 10.00
CA LEU A 102 -3.97 -1.33 8.58
C LEU A 102 -4.47 -2.62 7.91
N LEU A 103 -3.80 -3.73 8.16
CA LEU A 103 -4.17 -5.03 7.59
C LEU A 103 -5.50 -5.54 8.17
N ILE A 104 -5.65 -5.47 9.50
CA ILE A 104 -6.86 -5.93 10.20
C ILE A 104 -8.07 -5.10 9.77
N ARG A 105 -7.95 -3.78 9.63
CA ARG A 105 -9.07 -2.93 9.21
C ARG A 105 -9.54 -3.26 7.81
N PHE A 106 -8.65 -3.41 6.86
CA PHE A 106 -9.04 -3.81 5.52
C PHE A 106 -9.77 -5.16 5.53
N HIS A 107 -9.23 -6.15 6.24
CA HIS A 107 -9.87 -7.46 6.36
C HIS A 107 -11.26 -7.35 7.00
N HIS A 108 -11.39 -6.60 8.10
CA HIS A 108 -12.66 -6.36 8.77
C HIS A 108 -13.70 -5.73 7.83
N ASP A 109 -13.31 -4.67 7.11
CA ASP A 109 -14.21 -3.97 6.20
C ASP A 109 -14.61 -4.85 5.01
N TRP A 110 -13.68 -5.69 4.54
CA TRP A 110 -13.94 -6.67 3.48
C TRP A 110 -14.96 -7.74 3.91
N VAL A 111 -14.78 -8.36 5.08
CA VAL A 111 -15.63 -9.48 5.51
C VAL A 111 -17.00 -9.02 5.99
N ASN A 112 -17.13 -7.77 6.44
CA ASN A 112 -18.40 -7.20 6.90
C ASN A 112 -19.13 -6.39 5.83
N ASP A 113 -18.72 -6.46 4.57
CA ASP A 113 -19.33 -5.73 3.45
C ASP A 113 -19.40 -4.20 3.66
N ASN A 114 -18.45 -3.63 4.40
CA ASN A 114 -18.36 -2.18 4.64
C ASN A 114 -17.82 -1.42 3.43
N ILE A 115 -17.40 -2.12 2.39
CA ILE A 115 -16.81 -1.56 1.17
C ILE A 115 -17.50 -2.15 -0.06
N ASP A 116 -17.58 -1.37 -1.13
CA ASP A 116 -18.02 -1.86 -2.43
C ASP A 116 -16.90 -2.71 -3.07
N LYS A 117 -17.05 -4.03 -2.93
CA LYS A 117 -16.09 -5.01 -3.45
C LYS A 117 -15.96 -4.98 -4.97
N SER A 118 -17.00 -4.54 -5.69
CA SER A 118 -16.96 -4.45 -7.15
C SER A 118 -15.96 -3.40 -7.64
N LYS A 119 -15.58 -2.47 -6.77
CA LYS A 119 -14.61 -1.39 -7.02
C LYS A 119 -13.24 -1.66 -6.42
N VAL A 120 -12.98 -2.89 -5.94
CA VAL A 120 -11.69 -3.27 -5.35
C VAL A 120 -11.16 -4.54 -6.01
N LEU A 121 -10.04 -4.42 -6.70
CA LEU A 121 -9.30 -5.58 -7.20
C LEU A 121 -8.18 -5.94 -6.22
N ILE A 122 -8.26 -7.14 -5.63
CA ILE A 122 -7.19 -7.66 -4.76
C ILE A 122 -6.11 -8.31 -5.60
N ILE A 123 -4.89 -7.80 -5.50
CA ILE A 123 -3.72 -8.30 -6.23
C ILE A 123 -2.75 -8.94 -5.25
N ARG A 124 -2.49 -10.22 -5.41
CA ARG A 124 -1.46 -10.92 -4.65
C ARG A 124 -0.08 -10.61 -5.21
N TYR A 125 0.81 -10.10 -4.36
CA TYR A 125 2.17 -9.73 -4.75
C TYR A 125 2.96 -10.91 -5.33
N ASP A 126 2.87 -12.10 -4.74
CA ASP A 126 3.54 -13.31 -5.24
C ASP A 126 3.05 -13.70 -6.65
N LYS A 127 1.74 -13.57 -6.91
CA LYS A 127 1.17 -13.80 -8.24
C LYS A 127 1.59 -12.74 -9.24
N MET A 128 1.64 -11.47 -8.81
CA MET A 128 2.12 -10.39 -9.67
C MET A 128 3.59 -10.62 -10.06
N MET A 129 4.42 -11.13 -9.14
CA MET A 129 5.82 -11.40 -9.45
C MET A 129 6.03 -12.63 -10.38
N SER A 130 5.17 -13.64 -10.27
CA SER A 130 5.30 -14.87 -11.10
C SER A 130 4.54 -14.79 -12.43
N ASN A 131 3.43 -14.05 -12.49
CA ASN A 131 2.50 -14.01 -13.63
C ASN A 131 2.13 -12.57 -14.00
N PHE A 132 3.12 -11.70 -14.18
CA PHE A 132 2.92 -10.26 -14.33
C PHE A 132 1.97 -9.90 -15.45
N GLU A 133 2.12 -10.53 -16.63
CA GLU A 133 1.27 -10.25 -17.80
C GLU A 133 -0.21 -10.58 -17.54
N ILE A 134 -0.47 -11.71 -16.86
CA ILE A 134 -1.85 -12.12 -16.52
C ILE A 134 -2.47 -11.10 -15.58
N ILE A 135 -1.74 -10.71 -14.51
CA ILE A 135 -2.23 -9.73 -13.54
C ILE A 135 -2.46 -8.36 -14.19
N MET A 136 -1.61 -7.96 -15.16
CA MET A 136 -1.83 -6.70 -15.88
C MET A 136 -3.10 -6.77 -16.76
N ASN A 137 -3.40 -7.90 -17.38
CA ASN A 137 -4.64 -8.09 -18.12
C ASN A 137 -5.87 -8.02 -17.19
N ASP A 138 -5.80 -8.65 -16.01
CA ASP A 138 -6.86 -8.55 -15.00
C ASP A 138 -7.08 -7.08 -14.56
N ILE A 139 -5.99 -6.33 -14.37
CA ILE A 139 -6.06 -4.89 -14.05
C ILE A 139 -6.73 -4.11 -15.18
N PHE A 140 -6.35 -4.33 -16.43
CA PHE A 140 -6.96 -3.63 -17.57
C PHE A 140 -8.44 -3.95 -17.70
N SER A 141 -8.82 -5.21 -17.54
CA SER A 141 -10.22 -5.62 -17.53
C SER A 141 -11.00 -4.97 -16.41
N PHE A 142 -10.42 -4.93 -15.19
CA PHE A 142 -11.05 -4.27 -14.04
C PHE A 142 -11.20 -2.75 -14.25
N LEU A 143 -10.24 -2.12 -14.92
CA LEU A 143 -10.26 -0.68 -15.18
C LEU A 143 -11.06 -0.29 -16.43
N ASP A 144 -11.58 -1.25 -17.20
CA ASP A 144 -12.18 -1.05 -18.54
C ASP A 144 -11.24 -0.28 -19.47
N HIS A 145 -9.95 -0.61 -19.42
CA HIS A 145 -8.90 0.09 -20.16
C HIS A 145 -8.31 -0.78 -21.25
N ASN A 146 -8.27 -0.25 -22.46
CA ASN A 146 -7.62 -0.91 -23.59
C ASN A 146 -6.16 -0.41 -23.71
N PRO A 147 -5.15 -1.26 -23.39
CA PRO A 147 -3.76 -0.84 -23.43
C PRO A 147 -3.28 -0.62 -24.85
N SER A 148 -2.42 0.38 -25.05
CA SER A 148 -1.74 0.60 -26.33
C SER A 148 -0.74 -0.53 -26.63
N LYS A 149 -0.41 -0.74 -27.91
CA LYS A 149 0.63 -1.70 -28.31
C LYS A 149 1.97 -1.45 -27.64
N LYS A 150 2.33 -0.16 -27.44
CA LYS A 150 3.54 0.21 -26.71
C LYS A 150 3.50 -0.27 -25.26
N LEU A 151 2.37 -0.05 -24.58
CA LEU A 151 2.20 -0.47 -23.18
C LEU A 151 2.27 -1.99 -23.03
N ILE A 152 1.65 -2.74 -23.95
CA ILE A 152 1.76 -4.22 -23.99
C ILE A 152 3.22 -4.67 -24.10
N ASN A 153 3.97 -4.10 -25.02
CA ASN A 153 5.39 -4.44 -25.20
C ASN A 153 6.22 -4.09 -23.93
N ASP A 154 5.93 -2.96 -23.27
CA ASP A 154 6.63 -2.57 -22.03
C ASP A 154 6.29 -3.51 -20.86
N ILE A 155 5.06 -4.02 -20.81
CA ILE A 155 4.64 -5.04 -19.84
C ILE A 155 5.41 -6.35 -20.07
N GLN A 156 5.51 -6.84 -21.31
CA GLN A 156 6.25 -8.05 -21.64
C GLN A 156 7.73 -7.94 -21.22
N LYS A 157 8.39 -6.84 -21.58
CA LYS A 157 9.77 -6.56 -21.15
C LYS A 157 9.92 -6.51 -19.63
N THR A 158 8.92 -5.99 -18.94
CA THR A 158 8.91 -5.92 -17.46
C THR A 158 8.73 -7.32 -16.87
N ALA A 159 7.84 -8.13 -17.43
CA ALA A 159 7.62 -9.52 -17.02
C ALA A 159 8.90 -10.35 -17.10
N GLU A 160 9.65 -10.22 -18.20
CA GLU A 160 10.94 -10.91 -18.36
C GLU A 160 11.96 -10.49 -17.29
N LYS A 161 12.07 -9.19 -17.01
CA LYS A 161 12.93 -8.68 -15.93
C LYS A 161 12.51 -9.19 -14.54
N GLN A 162 11.21 -9.31 -14.29
CA GLN A 162 10.71 -9.80 -13.01
C GLN A 162 10.98 -11.28 -12.79
N LYS A 163 10.98 -12.12 -13.82
CA LYS A 163 11.31 -13.56 -13.71
C LYS A 163 12.69 -13.80 -13.12
N ILE A 164 13.64 -12.92 -13.38
CA ILE A 164 15.02 -13.02 -12.90
C ILE A 164 15.30 -12.18 -11.64
N TYR A 165 14.33 -11.34 -11.24
CA TYR A 165 14.50 -10.45 -10.12
C TYR A 165 14.44 -11.19 -8.79
N LYS A 166 15.50 -11.06 -7.98
CA LYS A 166 15.53 -11.51 -6.59
C LYS A 166 15.74 -10.32 -5.68
N SER A 167 14.85 -10.15 -4.71
CA SER A 167 15.00 -9.09 -3.70
C SER A 167 16.30 -9.29 -2.91
N LYS A 168 17.11 -8.25 -2.84
CA LYS A 168 18.33 -8.23 -2.01
C LYS A 168 18.05 -7.83 -0.56
N HIS A 169 16.83 -7.40 -0.25
CA HIS A 169 16.48 -6.97 1.10
C HIS A 169 16.31 -8.16 2.04
N LYS A 170 17.15 -8.20 3.06
CA LYS A 170 17.01 -9.08 4.22
C LYS A 170 16.63 -8.20 5.42
N TYR A 171 15.55 -8.55 6.08
CA TYR A 171 15.10 -7.82 7.26
C TYR A 171 15.57 -8.54 8.51
N ASP A 172 16.27 -7.82 9.39
CA ASP A 172 16.66 -8.33 10.69
C ASP A 172 15.48 -8.17 11.67
N LEU A 173 14.73 -9.24 11.86
CA LEU A 173 13.58 -9.27 12.77
C LEU A 173 14.01 -9.01 14.21
N LYS A 174 15.18 -9.50 14.63
CA LYS A 174 15.69 -9.33 16.00
C LYS A 174 15.92 -7.87 16.34
N LYS A 175 16.36 -7.06 15.35
CA LYS A 175 16.53 -5.62 15.50
C LYS A 175 15.24 -4.91 15.95
N PHE A 176 14.09 -5.47 15.60
CA PHE A 176 12.76 -4.96 15.95
C PHE A 176 12.12 -5.69 17.13
N GLY A 177 12.83 -6.62 17.78
CA GLY A 177 12.27 -7.46 18.83
C GLY A 177 11.22 -8.45 18.33
N LEU A 178 11.28 -8.81 17.04
CA LEU A 178 10.38 -9.77 16.40
C LEU A 178 11.07 -11.13 16.22
N SER A 179 10.25 -12.18 16.16
CA SER A 179 10.68 -13.54 15.81
C SER A 179 9.68 -14.16 14.83
N GLU A 180 10.14 -15.11 14.02
CA GLU A 180 9.25 -15.87 13.12
C GLU A 180 8.37 -16.87 13.88
N LYS A 181 8.66 -17.11 15.13
CA LYS A 181 7.83 -17.97 15.98
C LYS A 181 6.69 -17.15 16.59
N LYS A 182 5.52 -17.44 16.14
CA LYS A 182 4.29 -17.36 16.92
C LYS A 182 3.72 -18.71 17.08
#